data_447d4cf5a0cde28ad7bab818cec4f266
#
_entry.id   447d4cf5a0cde28ad7bab818cec4f266
#
_cell.length_a   1.000
_cell.length_b   1.000
_cell.length_c   1.000
_cell.angle_alpha   90.00
_cell.angle_beta   90.00
_cell.angle_gamma   90.00
#
_symmetry.space_group_name_H-M   'P 1'
#
loop_
_entity.id
_entity.type
_entity.pdbx_description
1 polymer ?
#
loop_
_entity_poly.entity_id
_entity_poly.type
_entity_poly.pdbx_seq_one_letter_code
_entity_poly.pdbx_strand_id
1 'polypeptide(L)'
;MSENTSYLPDRNLAMELVRVTEAAALASGRWVGRGQKNEGDGAAVDAMRKLINSVAMNGVVVIGEGEKDEAPMLFNGEEVGTGEGAAMDIAVDPVDGTRLMAEGRPNAISVIAAAERGTMYDPSAVFYMEKIAVGPEAVGAIDINESVEWNINSVAKAKNIRPEDPVSYTHLTLPTTPYV
;
A
#
# COMPACT_ATOMS: atom_id res chain seq x y z
N MET A 1 30.15 -38.49 -9.59
CA MET A 1 29.95 -37.03 -9.75
C MET A 1 29.00 -36.62 -8.66
N SER A 2 29.50 -36.04 -7.58
CA SER A 2 28.67 -35.56 -6.47
C SER A 2 28.05 -34.22 -6.88
N GLU A 3 26.73 -34.17 -6.96
CA GLU A 3 26.00 -32.94 -7.08
C GLU A 3 26.27 -32.08 -5.82
N ASN A 4 26.99 -31.01 -6.03
CA ASN A 4 27.21 -30.02 -5.01
C ASN A 4 25.93 -29.18 -4.92
N THR A 5 24.92 -29.69 -4.24
CA THR A 5 23.73 -28.92 -3.87
C THR A 5 24.20 -27.85 -2.91
N SER A 6 24.46 -26.65 -3.42
CA SER A 6 24.70 -25.50 -2.59
C SER A 6 23.47 -25.31 -1.70
N TYR A 7 23.63 -25.59 -0.42
CA TYR A 7 22.59 -25.37 0.60
C TYR A 7 22.37 -23.86 0.75
N LEU A 8 21.57 -23.31 -0.12
CA LEU A 8 21.08 -21.95 0.10
C LEU A 8 20.01 -22.03 1.20
N PRO A 9 20.12 -21.18 2.22
CA PRO A 9 19.09 -21.15 3.26
C PRO A 9 17.73 -20.85 2.63
N ASP A 10 16.72 -21.55 3.10
CA ASP A 10 15.33 -21.32 2.69
C ASP A 10 14.95 -19.86 3.00
N ARG A 11 14.66 -19.08 1.97
CA ARG A 11 14.35 -17.67 2.11
C ARG A 11 12.85 -17.50 2.31
N ASN A 12 12.48 -16.85 3.40
CA ASN A 12 11.08 -16.50 3.66
C ASN A 12 10.69 -15.31 2.79
N LEU A 13 9.76 -15.52 1.85
CA LEU A 13 9.29 -14.49 0.92
C LEU A 13 8.82 -13.21 1.64
N ALA A 14 8.09 -13.34 2.75
CA ALA A 14 7.62 -12.18 3.49
C ALA A 14 8.79 -11.32 4.01
N MET A 15 9.86 -11.95 4.50
CA MET A 15 11.06 -11.23 4.96
C MET A 15 11.85 -10.61 3.82
N GLU A 16 11.88 -11.24 2.64
CA GLU A 16 12.48 -10.63 1.44
C GLU A 16 11.70 -9.39 1.01
N LEU A 17 10.35 -9.43 1.07
CA LEU A 17 9.52 -8.28 0.74
C LEU A 17 9.64 -7.14 1.77
N VAL A 18 9.85 -7.43 3.06
CA VAL A 18 10.19 -6.40 4.07
C VAL A 18 11.46 -5.65 3.67
N ARG A 19 12.48 -6.33 3.18
CA ARG A 19 13.73 -5.67 2.72
C ARG A 19 13.50 -4.75 1.53
N VAL A 20 12.51 -5.07 0.69
CA VAL A 20 12.12 -4.23 -0.45
C VAL A 20 11.55 -2.89 0.05
N THR A 21 10.66 -2.92 1.05
CA THR A 21 10.13 -1.69 1.66
C THR A 21 11.19 -0.93 2.45
N GLU A 22 12.09 -1.62 3.16
CA GLU A 22 13.24 -0.99 3.84
C GLU A 22 14.12 -0.21 2.87
N ALA A 23 14.40 -0.78 1.69
CA ALA A 23 15.23 -0.10 0.68
C ALA A 23 14.56 1.19 0.17
N ALA A 24 13.25 1.16 -0.10
CA ALA A 24 12.49 2.32 -0.51
C ALA A 24 12.46 3.39 0.59
N ALA A 25 12.16 3.00 1.83
CA ALA A 25 12.14 3.90 2.97
C ALA A 25 13.51 4.56 3.24
N LEU A 26 14.59 3.80 3.16
CA LEU A 26 15.95 4.33 3.34
C LEU A 26 16.36 5.28 2.20
N ALA A 27 15.93 5.00 0.98
CA ALA A 27 16.22 5.87 -0.16
C ALA A 27 15.44 7.20 -0.06
N SER A 28 14.15 7.16 0.21
CA SER A 28 13.32 8.35 0.40
C SER A 28 13.67 9.12 1.66
N GLY A 29 14.20 8.45 2.69
CA GLY A 29 14.60 9.05 3.96
C GLY A 29 15.64 10.16 3.82
N ARG A 30 16.44 10.15 2.75
CA ARG A 30 17.41 11.22 2.43
C ARG A 30 16.73 12.52 2.00
N TRP A 31 15.46 12.47 1.64
CA TRP A 31 14.67 13.58 1.12
C TRP A 31 13.70 14.16 2.15
N VAL A 32 13.64 13.57 3.35
CA VAL A 32 12.76 14.02 4.43
C VAL A 32 13.01 15.48 4.78
N GLY A 33 11.97 16.30 4.78
CA GLY A 33 12.01 17.71 5.14
C GLY A 33 12.68 18.63 4.13
N ARG A 34 12.96 18.15 2.91
CA ARG A 34 13.65 18.95 1.88
C ARG A 34 12.69 19.64 0.91
N GLY A 35 11.39 19.42 1.00
CA GLY A 35 10.39 19.96 0.09
C GLY A 35 10.41 19.36 -1.32
N GLN A 36 11.28 18.38 -1.57
CA GLN A 36 11.51 17.76 -2.87
C GLN A 36 10.74 16.44 -2.97
N LYS A 37 9.42 16.57 -3.22
CA LYS A 37 8.49 15.43 -3.23
C LYS A 37 8.85 14.40 -4.31
N ASN A 38 9.02 14.85 -5.55
CA ASN A 38 9.22 13.96 -6.68
C ASN A 38 10.58 13.24 -6.66
N GLU A 39 11.61 13.91 -6.18
CA GLU A 39 12.94 13.33 -6.04
C GLU A 39 12.98 12.24 -4.98
N GLY A 40 12.28 12.46 -3.86
CA GLY A 40 12.18 11.47 -2.79
C GLY A 40 11.36 10.25 -3.20
N ASP A 41 10.29 10.49 -3.93
CA ASP A 41 9.42 9.47 -4.51
C ASP A 41 10.18 8.63 -5.54
N GLY A 42 10.81 9.28 -6.52
CA GLY A 42 11.63 8.59 -7.52
C GLY A 42 12.76 7.75 -6.92
N ALA A 43 13.43 8.27 -5.88
CA ALA A 43 14.46 7.52 -5.18
C ALA A 43 13.92 6.24 -4.50
N ALA A 44 12.71 6.30 -3.94
CA ALA A 44 12.05 5.15 -3.35
C ALA A 44 11.65 4.11 -4.40
N VAL A 45 11.06 4.56 -5.51
CA VAL A 45 10.68 3.70 -6.64
C VAL A 45 11.87 2.94 -7.19
N ASP A 46 12.98 3.65 -7.47
CA ASP A 46 14.21 3.04 -7.99
C ASP A 46 14.79 1.98 -7.05
N ALA A 47 14.81 2.29 -5.74
CA ALA A 47 15.33 1.37 -4.73
C ALA A 47 14.42 0.14 -4.57
N MET A 48 13.10 0.33 -4.51
CA MET A 48 12.12 -0.73 -4.44
C MET A 48 12.22 -1.65 -5.65
N ARG A 49 12.21 -1.09 -6.86
CA ARG A 49 12.30 -1.83 -8.11
C ARG A 49 13.57 -2.66 -8.23
N LYS A 50 14.70 -2.05 -7.87
CA LYS A 50 15.98 -2.75 -7.91
C LYS A 50 15.99 -3.97 -6.99
N LEU A 51 15.45 -3.83 -5.79
CA LEU A 51 15.50 -4.91 -4.81
C LEU A 51 14.42 -5.97 -5.06
N ILE A 52 13.19 -5.59 -5.42
CA ILE A 52 12.12 -6.54 -5.71
C ILE A 52 12.51 -7.50 -6.84
N ASN A 53 13.26 -7.02 -7.84
CA ASN A 53 13.74 -7.84 -8.96
C ASN A 53 14.82 -8.86 -8.56
N SER A 54 15.32 -8.82 -7.34
CA SER A 54 16.20 -9.85 -6.79
C SER A 54 15.48 -10.91 -5.95
N VAL A 55 14.20 -10.75 -5.71
CA VAL A 55 13.38 -11.68 -4.91
C VAL A 55 12.99 -12.89 -5.75
N ALA A 56 13.16 -14.09 -5.19
CA ALA A 56 12.79 -15.33 -5.85
C ALA A 56 11.27 -15.50 -5.89
N MET A 57 10.63 -14.84 -6.85
CA MET A 57 9.20 -14.94 -7.15
C MET A 57 8.96 -14.63 -8.64
N ASN A 58 7.82 -15.08 -9.15
CA ASN A 58 7.25 -14.66 -10.42
C ASN A 58 6.10 -13.70 -10.10
N GLY A 59 6.43 -12.44 -9.89
CA GLY A 59 5.49 -11.39 -9.50
C GLY A 59 4.95 -10.61 -10.68
N VAL A 60 3.71 -10.12 -10.57
CA VAL A 60 3.13 -9.11 -11.45
C VAL A 60 2.52 -8.02 -10.59
N VAL A 61 2.86 -6.78 -10.88
CA VAL A 61 2.25 -5.63 -10.21
C VAL A 61 0.80 -5.49 -10.69
N VAL A 62 -0.15 -5.65 -9.77
CA VAL A 62 -1.59 -5.44 -10.04
C VAL A 62 -2.01 -4.04 -9.62
N ILE A 63 -1.44 -3.54 -8.52
CA ILE A 63 -1.65 -2.18 -8.02
C ILE A 63 -0.27 -1.54 -7.86
N GLY A 64 0.03 -0.57 -8.68
CA GLY A 64 1.34 0.08 -8.72
C GLY A 64 1.26 1.60 -8.79
N GLU A 65 2.42 2.20 -8.99
CA GLU A 65 2.65 3.63 -9.11
C GLU A 65 2.62 4.06 -10.57
N GLY A 66 1.54 4.65 -11.02
CA GLY A 66 1.51 5.36 -12.29
C GLY A 66 1.22 4.54 -13.54
N GLU A 67 1.04 5.27 -14.64
CA GLU A 67 0.75 4.71 -15.96
C GLU A 67 2.04 4.43 -16.74
N LYS A 68 1.96 3.42 -17.59
CA LYS A 68 3.06 2.84 -18.36
C LYS A 68 3.87 3.83 -19.21
N ASP A 69 3.32 5.00 -19.56
CA ASP A 69 3.86 5.89 -20.58
C ASP A 69 4.64 7.11 -20.04
N GLU A 70 4.63 7.40 -18.74
CA GLU A 70 5.24 8.62 -18.21
C GLU A 70 6.54 8.45 -17.40
N ALA A 71 6.87 7.28 -16.93
CA ALA A 71 8.21 6.94 -16.38
C ALA A 71 8.27 5.45 -16.05
N PRO A 72 9.47 4.85 -15.92
CA PRO A 72 9.64 3.45 -15.49
C PRO A 72 9.34 3.32 -14.00
N MET A 73 8.11 3.48 -13.63
CA MET A 73 7.60 3.26 -12.28
C MET A 73 6.98 1.88 -12.20
N LEU A 74 6.95 1.26 -11.07
CA LEU A 74 6.30 -0.02 -10.79
C LEU A 74 4.82 0.02 -11.24
N PHE A 75 4.58 -0.08 -12.53
CA PHE A 75 3.27 0.12 -13.18
C PHE A 75 2.44 -1.16 -13.19
N ASN A 76 1.13 -1.01 -13.32
CA ASN A 76 0.22 -2.15 -13.41
C ASN A 76 0.57 -3.03 -14.62
N GLY A 77 0.79 -4.32 -14.37
CA GLY A 77 1.23 -5.31 -15.35
C GLY A 77 2.76 -5.45 -15.46
N GLU A 78 3.56 -4.70 -14.71
CA GLU A 78 5.01 -4.90 -14.67
C GLU A 78 5.35 -6.24 -14.03
N GLU A 79 6.20 -7.03 -14.70
CA GLU A 79 6.76 -8.26 -14.15
C GLU A 79 7.89 -7.91 -13.18
N VAL A 80 7.86 -8.50 -11.99
CA VAL A 80 8.84 -8.27 -10.92
C VAL A 80 9.29 -9.59 -10.28
N GLY A 81 10.45 -9.56 -9.65
CA GLY A 81 11.09 -10.75 -9.12
C GLY A 81 12.06 -11.36 -10.13
N THR A 82 12.64 -12.51 -9.78
CA THR A 82 13.58 -13.23 -10.65
C THR A 82 12.90 -14.00 -11.78
N GLY A 83 11.56 -14.08 -11.76
CA GLY A 83 10.76 -14.95 -12.65
C GLY A 83 10.71 -16.41 -12.19
N GLU A 84 11.43 -16.76 -11.14
CA GLU A 84 11.46 -18.10 -10.54
C GLU A 84 10.79 -18.08 -9.17
N GLY A 85 10.09 -19.16 -8.79
CA GLY A 85 9.43 -19.29 -7.51
C GLY A 85 7.91 -19.10 -7.58
N ALA A 86 7.29 -18.67 -6.48
CA ALA A 86 5.85 -18.54 -6.40
C ALA A 86 5.30 -17.47 -7.37
N ALA A 87 4.20 -17.78 -8.04
CA ALA A 87 3.47 -16.82 -8.85
C ALA A 87 2.61 -15.92 -7.95
N MET A 88 2.88 -14.60 -7.99
CA MET A 88 2.31 -13.64 -7.05
C MET A 88 1.71 -12.43 -7.78
N ASP A 89 0.60 -11.94 -7.25
CA ASP A 89 0.10 -10.60 -7.50
C ASP A 89 0.71 -9.65 -6.46
N ILE A 90 1.16 -8.49 -6.92
CA ILE A 90 1.87 -7.51 -6.09
C ILE A 90 1.14 -6.17 -6.11
N ALA A 91 0.96 -5.58 -4.94
CA ALA A 91 0.57 -4.19 -4.79
C ALA A 91 1.69 -3.42 -4.11
N VAL A 92 2.05 -2.24 -4.62
CA VAL A 92 3.13 -1.41 -4.10
C VAL A 92 2.70 0.05 -3.97
N ASP A 93 3.21 0.67 -2.92
CA ASP A 93 3.31 2.11 -2.79
C ASP A 93 4.68 2.42 -2.15
N PRO A 94 5.66 2.85 -2.95
CA PRO A 94 7.02 3.11 -2.46
C PRO A 94 7.08 4.16 -1.37
N VAL A 95 6.21 5.19 -1.43
CA VAL A 95 6.06 6.21 -0.38
C VAL A 95 4.61 6.66 -0.27
N ASP A 96 3.78 5.94 0.47
CA ASP A 96 2.49 6.47 0.90
C ASP A 96 2.71 7.67 1.83
N GLY A 97 2.17 8.81 1.45
CA GLY A 97 2.41 10.08 2.12
C GLY A 97 3.67 10.81 1.64
N THR A 98 3.96 10.83 0.34
CA THR A 98 5.09 11.57 -0.27
C THR A 98 5.16 13.04 0.17
N ARG A 99 4.00 13.69 0.36
CA ARG A 99 3.96 15.06 0.89
C ARG A 99 4.44 15.13 2.34
N LEU A 100 4.03 14.19 3.18
CA LEU A 100 4.48 14.12 4.58
C LEU A 100 5.98 13.96 4.66
N MET A 101 6.54 13.07 3.87
CA MET A 101 7.98 12.85 3.75
C MET A 101 8.68 14.16 3.33
N ALA A 102 8.24 14.81 2.26
CA ALA A 102 8.86 16.03 1.75
C ALA A 102 8.81 17.19 2.76
N GLU A 103 7.74 17.30 3.55
CA GLU A 103 7.58 18.29 4.60
C GLU A 103 8.27 17.91 5.92
N GLY A 104 8.86 16.74 6.04
CA GLY A 104 9.48 16.25 7.28
C GLY A 104 8.47 15.92 8.38
N ARG A 105 7.26 15.57 7.99
CA ARG A 105 6.17 15.18 8.88
C ARG A 105 6.18 13.67 9.12
N PRO A 106 5.67 13.19 10.27
CA PRO A 106 5.58 11.77 10.55
C PRO A 106 4.53 11.07 9.66
N ASN A 107 4.60 9.72 9.65
CA ASN A 107 3.60 8.82 9.10
C ASN A 107 3.64 8.62 7.57
N ALA A 108 4.71 9.00 6.89
CA ALA A 108 4.99 8.44 5.57
C ALA A 108 5.47 6.98 5.74
N ILE A 109 4.96 6.08 4.91
CA ILE A 109 5.29 4.65 4.96
C ILE A 109 5.61 4.11 3.56
N SER A 110 6.40 3.05 3.49
CA SER A 110 6.59 2.25 2.28
C SER A 110 5.82 0.95 2.42
N VAL A 111 5.02 0.60 1.41
CA VAL A 111 4.08 -0.51 1.50
C VAL A 111 4.25 -1.49 0.35
N ILE A 112 4.16 -2.77 0.66
CA ILE A 112 4.03 -3.84 -0.33
C ILE A 112 3.03 -4.87 0.20
N ALA A 113 2.17 -5.36 -0.69
CA ALA A 113 1.32 -6.50 -0.44
C ALA A 113 1.53 -7.54 -1.53
N ALA A 114 1.46 -8.81 -1.15
CA ALA A 114 1.59 -9.93 -2.05
C ALA A 114 0.46 -10.94 -1.81
N ALA A 115 -0.11 -11.47 -2.88
CA ALA A 115 -1.15 -12.49 -2.86
C ALA A 115 -0.88 -13.54 -3.93
N GLU A 116 -1.53 -14.69 -3.86
CA GLU A 116 -1.45 -15.68 -4.93
C GLU A 116 -1.92 -15.08 -6.26
N ARG A 117 -1.27 -15.48 -7.35
CA ARG A 117 -1.59 -15.00 -8.69
C ARG A 117 -3.08 -15.10 -9.01
N GLY A 118 -3.68 -13.97 -9.43
CA GLY A 118 -5.08 -13.87 -9.85
C GLY A 118 -6.07 -13.72 -8.70
N THR A 119 -5.61 -13.51 -7.46
CA THR A 119 -6.48 -13.30 -6.29
C THR A 119 -6.60 -11.85 -5.86
N MET A 120 -5.68 -10.99 -6.30
CA MET A 120 -5.75 -9.57 -6.00
C MET A 120 -6.76 -8.86 -6.93
N TYR A 121 -7.59 -8.01 -6.35
CA TYR A 121 -8.53 -7.21 -7.14
C TYR A 121 -7.77 -6.24 -8.06
N ASP A 122 -8.09 -6.27 -9.36
CA ASP A 122 -7.57 -5.33 -10.34
C ASP A 122 -8.38 -4.02 -10.33
N PRO A 123 -7.81 -2.89 -9.87
CA PRO A 123 -8.51 -1.62 -9.78
C PRO A 123 -8.50 -0.82 -11.09
N SER A 124 -7.97 -1.34 -12.19
CA SER A 124 -7.75 -0.60 -13.43
C SER A 124 -9.02 0.00 -14.03
N ALA A 125 -10.21 -0.58 -13.74
CA ALA A 125 -11.49 -0.07 -14.16
C ALA A 125 -12.09 0.99 -13.22
N VAL A 126 -11.51 1.19 -12.02
CA VAL A 126 -12.09 2.04 -10.95
C VAL A 126 -10.97 2.76 -10.20
N PHE A 127 -10.77 4.05 -10.45
CA PHE A 127 -9.77 4.85 -9.74
C PHE A 127 -10.15 5.14 -8.29
N TYR A 128 -11.42 5.48 -8.05
CA TYR A 128 -11.94 5.78 -6.72
C TYR A 128 -13.24 5.03 -6.48
N MET A 129 -13.45 4.61 -5.26
CA MET A 129 -14.69 3.98 -4.81
C MET A 129 -15.22 4.73 -3.60
N GLU A 130 -16.53 4.90 -3.54
CA GLU A 130 -17.20 5.27 -2.31
C GLU A 130 -17.15 4.11 -1.33
N LYS A 131 -16.74 4.38 -0.10
CA LYS A 131 -16.58 3.37 0.95
C LYS A 131 -17.10 3.89 2.26
N ILE A 132 -17.84 3.05 2.97
CA ILE A 132 -18.19 3.29 4.37
C ILE A 132 -17.70 2.09 5.18
N ALA A 133 -16.97 2.33 6.25
CA ALA A 133 -16.56 1.32 7.21
C ALA A 133 -17.01 1.72 8.60
N VAL A 134 -17.54 0.77 9.35
CA VAL A 134 -17.99 0.97 10.74
C VAL A 134 -17.53 -0.19 11.62
N GLY A 135 -17.50 0.05 12.94
CA GLY A 135 -17.26 -1.02 13.90
C GLY A 135 -18.41 -2.03 13.95
N PRO A 136 -18.16 -3.21 14.58
CA PRO A 136 -19.12 -4.31 14.61
C PRO A 136 -20.48 -3.94 15.21
N GLU A 137 -20.51 -2.96 16.11
CA GLU A 137 -21.75 -2.49 16.76
C GLU A 137 -22.72 -1.80 15.80
N ALA A 138 -22.21 -1.30 14.69
CA ALA A 138 -22.98 -0.57 13.68
C ALA A 138 -23.19 -1.38 12.37
N VAL A 139 -22.86 -2.68 12.38
CA VAL A 139 -23.12 -3.55 11.24
C VAL A 139 -24.63 -3.57 10.93
N GLY A 140 -24.95 -3.32 9.65
CA GLY A 140 -26.36 -3.21 9.19
C GLY A 140 -27.04 -1.88 9.50
N ALA A 141 -26.36 -0.93 10.15
CA ALA A 141 -26.91 0.39 10.44
C ALA A 141 -26.49 1.46 9.41
N ILE A 142 -25.71 1.10 8.40
CA ILE A 142 -25.22 2.04 7.38
C ILE A 142 -25.75 1.68 5.99
N ASP A 143 -25.91 2.71 5.16
CA ASP A 143 -26.22 2.57 3.74
C ASP A 143 -25.41 3.61 2.94
N ILE A 144 -24.65 3.14 1.94
CA ILE A 144 -23.80 3.99 1.11
C ILE A 144 -24.59 4.95 0.22
N ASN A 145 -25.86 4.64 -0.05
CA ASN A 145 -26.76 5.48 -0.85
C ASN A 145 -27.42 6.60 -0.03
N GLU A 146 -27.31 6.52 1.29
CA GLU A 146 -27.87 7.52 2.19
C GLU A 146 -26.88 8.66 2.47
N SER A 147 -27.39 9.77 2.98
CA SER A 147 -26.55 10.93 3.31
C SER A 147 -25.55 10.63 4.44
N VAL A 148 -24.47 11.38 4.48
CA VAL A 148 -23.50 11.31 5.59
C VAL A 148 -24.17 11.54 6.93
N GLU A 149 -25.06 12.53 7.01
CA GLU A 149 -25.84 12.85 8.22
C GLU A 149 -26.71 11.67 8.66
N TRP A 150 -27.41 11.03 7.71
CA TRP A 150 -28.22 9.85 7.98
C TRP A 150 -27.36 8.72 8.55
N ASN A 151 -26.21 8.44 7.93
CA ASN A 151 -25.28 7.40 8.38
C ASN A 151 -24.73 7.69 9.79
N ILE A 152 -24.35 8.94 10.08
CA ILE A 152 -23.88 9.34 11.41
C ILE A 152 -24.96 9.11 12.47
N ASN A 153 -26.21 9.54 12.21
CA ASN A 153 -27.31 9.34 13.12
C ASN A 153 -27.61 7.85 13.34
N SER A 154 -27.56 7.05 12.30
CA SER A 154 -27.78 5.61 12.36
C SER A 154 -26.70 4.89 13.18
N VAL A 155 -25.44 5.25 12.99
CA VAL A 155 -24.32 4.73 13.80
C VAL A 155 -24.46 5.16 15.26
N ALA A 156 -24.78 6.43 15.53
CA ALA A 156 -24.99 6.94 16.88
C ALA A 156 -26.11 6.15 17.59
N LYS A 157 -27.22 5.92 16.91
CA LYS A 157 -28.34 5.11 17.42
C LYS A 157 -27.92 3.65 17.70
N ALA A 158 -27.19 3.03 16.77
CA ALA A 158 -26.72 1.65 16.94
C ALA A 158 -25.79 1.50 18.15
N LYS A 159 -24.94 2.51 18.39
CA LYS A 159 -23.99 2.56 19.52
C LYS A 159 -24.60 3.13 20.80
N ASN A 160 -25.84 3.60 20.79
CA ASN A 160 -26.50 4.27 21.91
C ASN A 160 -25.71 5.48 22.46
N ILE A 161 -25.21 6.31 21.56
CA ILE A 161 -24.47 7.55 21.85
C ILE A 161 -25.17 8.73 21.16
N ARG A 162 -24.76 9.97 21.49
CA ARG A 162 -25.30 11.16 20.83
C ARG A 162 -24.75 11.30 19.41
N PRO A 163 -25.47 11.88 18.46
CA PRO A 163 -24.97 12.08 17.08
C PRO A 163 -23.69 12.90 16.97
N GLU A 164 -23.37 13.72 17.97
CA GLU A 164 -22.15 14.53 18.03
C GLU A 164 -20.91 13.73 18.49
N ASP A 165 -21.12 12.57 19.12
CA ASP A 165 -20.03 11.76 19.68
C ASP A 165 -19.34 10.81 18.68
N PRO A 166 -19.97 10.36 17.55
CA PRO A 166 -19.24 9.57 16.55
C PRO A 166 -18.11 10.36 15.93
N VAL A 167 -16.94 9.73 15.87
CA VAL A 167 -15.82 10.28 15.11
C VAL A 167 -15.90 9.75 13.68
N SER A 168 -16.03 10.63 12.71
CA SER A 168 -16.10 10.34 11.29
C SER A 168 -14.91 10.91 10.55
N TYR A 169 -14.35 10.14 9.64
CA TYR A 169 -13.27 10.58 8.75
C TYR A 169 -13.65 10.35 7.30
N THR A 170 -13.39 11.35 6.47
CA THR A 170 -13.43 11.20 5.01
C THR A 170 -12.00 11.32 4.50
N HIS A 171 -11.31 10.17 4.38
CA HIS A 171 -9.96 10.12 3.85
C HIS A 171 -9.78 8.96 2.90
N LEU A 172 -8.93 9.17 1.89
CA LEU A 172 -8.50 8.15 0.94
C LEU A 172 -7.34 7.30 1.46
N THR A 173 -6.68 7.70 2.56
CA THR A 173 -5.55 7.01 3.16
C THR A 173 -5.92 6.46 4.53
N LEU A 174 -5.19 5.42 4.93
CA LEU A 174 -5.27 4.88 6.29
C LEU A 174 -5.21 6.03 7.31
N PRO A 175 -6.12 6.06 8.28
CA PRO A 175 -6.19 7.15 9.22
C PRO A 175 -4.92 7.19 10.07
N THR A 176 -4.10 8.17 9.81
CA THR A 176 -3.17 8.64 10.82
C THR A 176 -3.97 9.51 11.77
N THR A 177 -4.75 8.89 12.62
CA THR A 177 -5.43 9.61 13.70
C THR A 177 -4.39 10.14 14.64
N PRO A 178 -4.26 11.46 14.83
CA PRO A 178 -3.71 11.95 16.07
C PRO A 178 -4.69 11.49 17.16
N TYR A 179 -4.21 10.73 18.11
CA TYR A 179 -4.95 10.48 19.34
C TYR A 179 -5.22 11.85 19.98
N VAL A 180 -6.48 12.18 20.13
CA VAL A 180 -6.92 13.24 21.01
C VAL A 180 -7.12 12.65 22.39
#